data_d3075862baea828e9176aa929a8f188f
#
_entry.id   d3075862baea828e9176aa929a8f188f
#
_cell.length_a   1.000
_cell.length_b   1.000
_cell.length_c   1.000
_cell.angle_alpha   90.00
_cell.angle_beta   90.00
_cell.angle_gamma   90.00
#
_symmetry.space_group_name_H-M   'P 1'
#
loop_
_entity.id
_entity.type
_entity.pdbx_description
1 polymer ?
#
loop_
_entity_poly.entity_id
_entity_poly.type
_entity_poly.pdbx_seq_one_letter_code
_entity_poly.pdbx_strand_id
1 'polypeptide(L)'
;MNELKVLSYDLRKHVVDMIIAGKGGHIGGDMSIMEILVELYMKQMNISPENKDLDNRDRFVLSKGHSVESYYAVLAKKGFFPMEEVISTFSQFGSKFIGHPNNKLPGIEMNSGSLGHGLPVCVG
;
A
#
# COMPACT_ATOMS: atom_id res chain seq x y z
N MET A 1 22.80 -7.10 7.43
CA MET A 1 21.89 -6.06 6.90
C MET A 1 20.59 -6.13 7.71
N ASN A 2 19.97 -4.99 8.04
CA ASN A 2 18.71 -4.99 8.78
C ASN A 2 17.61 -5.69 7.96
N GLU A 3 16.85 -6.59 8.58
CA GLU A 3 15.77 -7.38 7.94
C GLU A 3 14.72 -6.50 7.23
N LEU A 4 14.34 -5.38 7.85
CA LEU A 4 13.40 -4.44 7.24
C LEU A 4 13.97 -3.77 5.99
N LYS A 5 15.27 -3.56 5.95
CA LYS A 5 15.95 -3.03 4.75
C LYS A 5 15.95 -4.06 3.62
N VAL A 6 16.21 -5.32 3.92
CA VAL A 6 16.10 -6.40 2.92
C VAL A 6 14.68 -6.50 2.40
N LEU A 7 13.69 -6.48 3.31
CA LEU A 7 12.28 -6.52 2.94
C LEU A 7 11.89 -5.35 2.03
N SER A 8 12.39 -4.14 2.29
CA SER A 8 12.08 -2.98 1.45
C SER A 8 12.58 -3.15 0.00
N TYR A 9 13.72 -3.80 -0.19
CA TYR A 9 14.19 -4.14 -1.54
C TYR A 9 13.36 -5.23 -2.21
N ASP A 10 12.95 -6.25 -1.47
CA ASP A 10 12.11 -7.32 -2.03
C ASP A 10 10.73 -6.80 -2.43
N LEU A 11 10.13 -5.93 -1.62
CA LEU A 11 8.84 -5.32 -1.95
C LEU A 11 8.95 -4.37 -3.15
N ARG A 12 10.08 -3.68 -3.35
CA ARG A 12 10.31 -2.89 -4.56
C ARG A 12 10.30 -3.73 -5.85
N LYS A 13 10.80 -4.98 -5.79
CA LYS A 13 10.70 -5.89 -6.92
C LYS A 13 9.23 -6.16 -7.28
N HIS A 14 8.39 -6.44 -6.28
CA HIS A 14 6.96 -6.64 -6.51
C HIS A 14 6.26 -5.39 -7.08
N VAL A 15 6.68 -4.19 -6.65
CA VAL A 15 6.18 -2.93 -7.24
C VAL A 15 6.54 -2.86 -8.74
N VAL A 16 7.76 -3.20 -9.09
CA VAL A 16 8.18 -3.25 -10.51
C VAL A 16 7.36 -4.28 -11.28
N ASP A 17 7.13 -5.46 -10.72
CA ASP A 17 6.31 -6.49 -11.33
C ASP A 17 4.86 -6.03 -11.58
N MET A 18 4.25 -5.31 -10.60
CA MET A 18 2.93 -4.70 -10.75
C MET A 18 2.90 -3.69 -11.91
N ILE A 19 3.89 -2.80 -11.96
CA ILE A 19 3.98 -1.75 -12.99
C ILE A 19 4.15 -2.35 -14.38
N ILE A 20 4.97 -3.41 -14.50
CA ILE A 20 5.16 -4.12 -15.77
C ILE A 20 3.84 -4.81 -16.20
N ALA A 21 3.20 -5.52 -15.30
CA ALA A 21 1.95 -6.23 -15.59
C ALA A 21 0.80 -5.26 -15.93
N GLY A 22 0.71 -4.16 -15.19
CA GLY A 22 -0.30 -3.12 -15.38
C GLY A 22 -0.01 -2.15 -16.54
N LYS A 23 1.18 -2.26 -17.16
CA LYS A 23 1.67 -1.38 -18.25
C LYS A 23 1.71 0.10 -17.87
N GLY A 24 1.90 0.40 -16.59
CA GLY A 24 2.02 1.77 -16.08
C GLY A 24 1.91 1.84 -14.57
N GLY A 25 2.40 2.94 -14.00
CA GLY A 25 2.39 3.19 -12.56
C GLY A 25 3.24 4.42 -12.21
N HIS A 26 3.38 4.69 -10.92
CA HIS A 26 4.04 5.90 -10.40
C HIS A 26 5.32 5.55 -9.62
N ILE A 27 6.26 4.92 -10.29
CA ILE A 27 7.46 4.31 -9.68
C ILE A 27 8.26 5.25 -8.77
N GLY A 28 8.39 6.53 -9.11
CA GLY A 28 9.17 7.47 -8.31
C GLY A 28 8.59 7.66 -6.90
N GLY A 29 7.29 7.84 -6.81
CA GLY A 29 6.55 7.94 -5.55
C GLY A 29 6.61 6.67 -4.73
N ASP A 30 6.52 5.53 -5.40
CA ASP A 30 6.62 4.20 -4.78
C ASP A 30 7.99 3.96 -4.16
N MET A 31 9.04 4.18 -4.93
CA MET A 31 10.40 3.94 -4.44
C MET A 31 10.76 4.83 -3.24
N SER A 32 10.22 6.06 -3.19
CA SER A 32 10.53 7.02 -2.12
C SER A 32 9.82 6.72 -0.79
N ILE A 33 8.72 5.96 -0.77
CA ILE A 33 7.93 5.73 0.46
C ILE A 33 8.18 4.34 1.07
N MET A 34 8.83 3.44 0.37
CA MET A 34 8.87 2.02 0.75
C MET A 34 9.42 1.78 2.15
N GLU A 35 10.52 2.43 2.55
CA GLU A 35 11.09 2.25 3.90
C GLU A 35 10.13 2.73 4.98
N ILE A 36 9.42 3.84 4.74
CA ILE A 36 8.45 4.40 5.68
C ILE A 36 7.30 3.39 5.88
N LEU A 37 6.74 2.86 4.79
CA LEU A 37 5.65 1.89 4.86
C LEU A 37 6.09 0.59 5.56
N VAL A 38 7.28 0.09 5.24
CA VAL A 38 7.82 -1.12 5.86
C VAL A 38 8.01 -0.93 7.36
N GLU A 39 8.62 0.17 7.79
CA GLU A 39 8.80 0.46 9.22
C GLU A 39 7.45 0.59 9.94
N LEU A 40 6.50 1.33 9.36
CA LEU A 40 5.18 1.52 9.96
C LEU A 40 4.43 0.20 10.11
N TYR A 41 4.23 -0.54 9.03
CA TYR A 41 3.39 -1.73 9.03
C TYR A 41 4.02 -2.96 9.68
N MET A 42 5.34 -3.10 9.62
CA MET A 42 6.02 -4.28 10.17
C MET A 42 6.43 -4.11 11.63
N LYS A 43 6.53 -2.86 12.14
CA LYS A 43 7.08 -2.63 13.46
C LYS A 43 6.29 -1.65 14.33
N GLN A 44 5.83 -0.53 13.79
CA GLN A 44 5.30 0.56 14.63
C GLN A 44 3.78 0.48 14.83
N MET A 45 3.03 0.17 13.78
CA MET A 45 1.58 0.26 13.81
C MET A 45 0.91 -0.98 14.41
N ASN A 46 -0.11 -0.74 15.24
CA ASN A 46 -1.07 -1.74 15.67
C ASN A 46 -2.14 -1.93 14.60
N ILE A 47 -1.80 -2.65 13.56
CA ILE A 47 -2.70 -2.99 12.44
C ILE A 47 -2.35 -4.37 11.87
N SER A 48 -3.36 -5.19 11.65
CA SER A 48 -3.24 -6.50 11.02
C SER A 48 -4.58 -6.90 10.36
N PRO A 49 -4.61 -7.95 9.53
CA PRO A 49 -5.88 -8.46 9.01
C PRO A 49 -6.89 -8.83 10.09
N GLU A 50 -6.42 -9.30 11.26
CA GLU A 50 -7.25 -9.75 12.37
C GLU A 50 -7.91 -8.58 13.12
N ASN A 51 -7.22 -7.43 13.23
CA ASN A 51 -7.71 -6.28 13.99
C ASN A 51 -8.22 -5.12 13.12
N LYS A 52 -8.25 -5.28 11.80
CA LYS A 52 -8.58 -4.21 10.85
C LYS A 52 -9.93 -3.51 11.07
N ASP A 53 -10.84 -4.17 11.76
CA ASP A 53 -12.19 -3.66 12.05
C ASP A 53 -12.36 -3.18 13.52
N LEU A 54 -11.30 -3.25 14.33
CA LEU A 54 -11.35 -2.82 15.72
C LEU A 54 -11.10 -1.31 15.85
N ASP A 55 -11.75 -0.68 16.82
CA ASP A 55 -11.65 0.77 17.04
C ASP A 55 -10.28 1.22 17.54
N ASN A 56 -9.58 0.36 18.28
CA ASN A 56 -8.28 0.67 18.90
C ASN A 56 -7.07 0.40 17.99
N ARG A 57 -7.28 0.13 16.71
CA ARG A 57 -6.20 -0.03 15.73
C ARG A 57 -5.64 1.31 15.27
N ASP A 58 -4.43 1.30 14.76
CA ASP A 58 -3.86 2.44 14.07
C ASP A 58 -4.45 2.56 12.65
N ARG A 59 -4.52 3.79 12.17
CA ARG A 59 -5.04 4.12 10.83
C ARG A 59 -3.97 4.82 10.02
N PHE A 60 -3.83 4.42 8.77
CA PHE A 60 -2.91 5.02 7.83
C PHE A 60 -3.66 5.58 6.63
N VAL A 61 -3.33 6.79 6.24
CA VAL A 61 -3.86 7.43 5.02
C VAL A 61 -2.70 7.77 4.09
N LEU A 62 -2.74 7.22 2.88
CA LEU A 62 -1.77 7.54 1.83
C LEU A 62 -2.20 8.82 1.11
N SER A 63 -1.75 9.99 1.58
CA SER A 63 -2.13 11.29 0.99
C SER A 63 -1.63 11.45 -0.45
N LYS A 64 -0.45 10.89 -0.77
CA LYS A 64 0.01 10.76 -2.16
C LYS A 64 -0.49 9.43 -2.76
N GLY A 65 -1.77 9.35 -3.02
CA GLY A 65 -2.46 8.13 -3.44
C GLY A 65 -1.88 7.43 -4.66
N HIS A 66 -1.16 8.17 -5.53
CA HIS A 66 -0.47 7.62 -6.69
C HIS A 66 0.69 6.66 -6.34
N SER A 67 1.15 6.61 -5.08
CA SER A 67 2.15 5.63 -4.60
C SER A 67 1.48 4.35 -4.06
N VAL A 68 0.39 3.94 -4.66
CA VAL A 68 -0.44 2.83 -4.18
C VAL A 68 0.22 1.47 -4.40
N GLU A 69 1.07 1.31 -5.41
CA GLU A 69 1.74 0.05 -5.68
C GLU A 69 2.59 -0.40 -4.48
N SER A 70 3.35 0.53 -3.90
CA SER A 70 4.10 0.28 -2.66
C SER A 70 3.18 -0.02 -1.48
N TYR A 71 2.05 0.66 -1.39
CA TYR A 71 1.06 0.41 -0.36
C TYR A 71 0.45 -0.99 -0.49
N TYR A 72 0.07 -1.39 -1.70
CA TYR A 72 -0.41 -2.75 -1.96
C TYR A 72 0.65 -3.82 -1.62
N ALA A 73 1.90 -3.61 -2.00
CA ALA A 73 2.98 -4.54 -1.70
C ALA A 73 3.14 -4.76 -0.18
N VAL A 74 3.09 -3.70 0.60
CA VAL A 74 3.22 -3.77 2.07
C VAL A 74 1.99 -4.42 2.70
N LEU A 75 0.77 -4.06 2.28
CA LEU A 75 -0.46 -4.67 2.76
C LEU A 75 -0.52 -6.17 2.43
N ALA A 76 -0.13 -6.56 1.22
CA ALA A 76 -0.04 -7.97 0.83
C ALA A 76 0.99 -8.72 1.69
N LYS A 77 2.15 -8.14 1.93
CA LYS A 77 3.17 -8.71 2.83
C LYS A 77 2.65 -8.87 4.27
N LYS A 78 1.85 -7.93 4.74
CA LYS A 78 1.20 -7.99 6.06
C LYS A 78 0.08 -9.04 6.13
N GLY A 79 -0.42 -9.52 4.99
CA GLY A 79 -1.42 -10.58 4.89
C GLY A 79 -2.86 -10.13 4.61
N PHE A 80 -3.07 -8.87 4.21
CA PHE A 80 -4.42 -8.36 3.91
C PHE A 80 -5.01 -8.98 2.64
N PHE A 81 -4.17 -9.31 1.66
CA PHE A 81 -4.56 -10.00 0.43
C PHE A 81 -3.34 -10.66 -0.23
N PRO A 82 -3.55 -11.63 -1.15
CA PRO A 82 -2.42 -12.33 -1.79
C PRO A 82 -1.61 -11.42 -2.72
N MET A 83 -0.28 -11.45 -2.61
CA MET A 83 0.63 -10.69 -3.46
C MET A 83 0.47 -11.05 -4.94
N GLU A 84 0.31 -12.34 -5.25
CA GLU A 84 0.13 -12.81 -6.63
C GLU A 84 -1.14 -12.25 -7.29
N GLU A 85 -2.22 -12.10 -6.53
CA GLU A 85 -3.46 -11.49 -7.02
C GLU A 85 -3.22 -10.02 -7.40
N VAL A 86 -2.50 -9.28 -6.54
CA VAL A 86 -2.18 -7.87 -6.82
C VAL A 86 -1.36 -7.75 -8.09
N ILE A 87 -0.24 -8.49 -8.19
CA ILE A 87 0.67 -8.41 -9.33
C ILE A 87 -0.04 -8.77 -10.63
N SER A 88 -0.83 -9.85 -10.65
CA SER A 88 -1.47 -10.35 -11.87
C SER A 88 -2.65 -9.52 -12.34
N THR A 89 -3.28 -8.73 -11.46
CA THR A 89 -4.50 -7.99 -11.79
C THR A 89 -4.38 -6.48 -11.67
N PHE A 90 -3.25 -5.96 -11.18
CA PHE A 90 -3.03 -4.52 -11.04
C PHE A 90 -3.34 -3.76 -12.33
N SER A 91 -4.20 -2.75 -12.21
CA SER A 91 -4.60 -1.88 -13.33
C SER A 91 -5.25 -2.60 -14.53
N GLN A 92 -5.68 -3.85 -14.35
CA GLN A 92 -6.44 -4.57 -15.38
C GLN A 92 -7.93 -4.21 -15.31
N PHE A 93 -8.62 -4.33 -16.44
CA PHE A 93 -10.06 -4.09 -16.49
C PHE A 93 -10.80 -5.00 -15.50
N GLY A 94 -11.68 -4.40 -14.68
CA GLY A 94 -12.43 -5.12 -13.65
C GLY A 94 -11.67 -5.45 -12.36
N SER A 95 -10.38 -5.11 -12.28
CA SER A 95 -9.60 -5.30 -11.05
C SER A 95 -10.03 -4.35 -9.94
N LYS A 96 -9.96 -4.85 -8.70
CA LYS A 96 -10.08 -4.01 -7.48
C LYS A 96 -8.78 -3.28 -7.14
N PHE A 97 -7.64 -3.70 -7.70
CA PHE A 97 -6.33 -3.09 -7.50
C PHE A 97 -6.06 -2.06 -8.60
N ILE A 98 -6.55 -0.87 -8.37
CA ILE A 98 -6.45 0.28 -9.28
C ILE A 98 -5.29 1.19 -8.89
N GLY A 99 -4.94 2.16 -9.73
CA GLY A 99 -3.78 3.06 -9.54
C GLY A 99 -3.88 4.07 -8.39
N HIS A 100 -4.89 3.99 -7.55
CA HIS A 100 -5.09 4.79 -6.33
C HIS A 100 -5.77 3.95 -5.25
N PRO A 101 -5.60 4.29 -3.94
CA PRO A 101 -6.21 3.54 -2.85
C PRO A 101 -7.74 3.48 -2.96
N ASN A 102 -8.29 2.30 -2.71
CA ASN A 102 -9.72 2.05 -2.69
C ASN A 102 -10.10 1.43 -1.34
N ASN A 103 -10.92 2.12 -0.55
CA ASN A 103 -11.32 1.70 0.79
C ASN A 103 -12.26 0.47 0.81
N LYS A 104 -12.63 -0.05 -0.35
CA LYS A 104 -13.29 -1.37 -0.46
C LYS A 104 -12.30 -2.53 -0.27
N LEU A 105 -10.99 -2.25 -0.36
CA LEU A 105 -9.96 -3.23 -0.06
C LEU A 105 -9.69 -3.28 1.44
N PRO A 106 -9.46 -4.48 2.02
CA PRO A 106 -9.13 -4.58 3.43
C PRO A 106 -7.81 -3.85 3.74
N GLY A 107 -7.78 -3.12 4.86
CA GLY A 107 -6.59 -2.39 5.31
C GLY A 107 -6.44 -0.99 4.72
N ILE A 108 -7.31 -0.55 3.82
CA ILE A 108 -7.29 0.80 3.24
C ILE A 108 -8.43 1.64 3.83
N GLU A 109 -8.07 2.72 4.52
CA GLU A 109 -9.01 3.58 5.24
C GLU A 109 -9.76 4.56 4.33
N MET A 110 -9.07 5.11 3.34
CA MET A 110 -9.55 6.24 2.57
C MET A 110 -9.16 6.12 1.09
N ASN A 111 -10.10 6.45 0.21
CA ASN A 111 -9.80 6.72 -1.18
C ASN A 111 -9.01 8.02 -1.27
N SER A 112 -7.84 8.00 -1.87
CA SER A 112 -7.01 9.18 -2.04
C SER A 112 -6.51 9.28 -3.48
N GLY A 113 -6.01 10.46 -3.87
CA GLY A 113 -5.59 10.77 -5.23
C GLY A 113 -5.43 12.26 -5.43
N SER A 114 -6.29 13.06 -4.81
CA SER A 114 -6.11 14.51 -4.72
C SER A 114 -5.00 14.81 -3.71
N LEU A 115 -3.86 15.29 -4.20
CA LEU A 115 -2.68 15.54 -3.36
C LEU A 115 -2.96 16.57 -2.27
N GLY A 116 -2.53 16.27 -1.05
CA GLY A 116 -2.75 17.09 0.12
C GLY A 116 -4.07 16.82 0.87
N HIS A 117 -5.01 16.06 0.29
CA HIS A 117 -6.32 15.80 0.89
C HIS A 117 -6.24 14.88 2.13
N GLY A 118 -5.28 13.98 2.18
CA GLY A 118 -5.16 13.03 3.31
C GLY A 118 -4.88 13.69 4.65
N LEU A 119 -4.06 14.74 4.67
CA LEU A 119 -3.67 15.41 5.93
C LEU A 119 -4.86 16.02 6.68
N PRO A 120 -5.73 16.85 6.07
CA PRO A 120 -6.89 17.39 6.78
C PRO A 120 -7.88 16.31 7.22
N VAL A 121 -8.02 15.23 6.47
CA VAL A 121 -8.85 14.08 6.90
C VAL A 121 -8.29 13.43 8.15
N CYS A 122 -6.97 13.27 8.24
CA CYS A 122 -6.31 12.73 9.44
C CYS A 122 -6.43 13.65 10.67
N VAL A 123 -6.51 14.96 10.46
CA VAL A 123 -6.69 15.94 11.56
C VAL A 123 -8.10 15.88 12.14
N GLY A 124 -9.11 15.70 11.32
CA GLY A 124 -10.53 15.57 11.73
C GLY A 124 -10.86 14.26 12.35
#